data_8fd5e35c4643c623ffd4e7a0aebb33d8
#
_entry.id   8fd5e35c4643c623ffd4e7a0aebb33d8
#
_cell.length_a   1.000
_cell.length_b   1.000
_cell.length_c   1.000
_cell.angle_alpha   90.00
_cell.angle_beta   90.00
_cell.angle_gamma   90.00
#
_symmetry.space_group_name_H-M   'P 1'
#
loop_
_entity.id
_entity.type
_entity.pdbx_description
1 polymer ?
#
loop_
_entity_poly.entity_id
_entity_poly.type
_entity_poly.pdbx_seq_one_letter_code
_entity_poly.pdbx_strand_id
1 'polypeptide(L)'
;MSGKPPIFARKLHFSRFCVIVMQMKEKRMGEIALRRFFLAVFCALALSLSALAADAALPSLEAAVNVREDGVCEVTMTAEVDFSAAQDSLLIPLGTDARDITLAGWSYETVLQDGVTCLKLSNPAGFSGKQQFTCSYTLPCRAAEAADGQQFRLSLPETGWDYAIDSYSLTMTFPAQVTNAPEWTSGYYGDVVDNYLDIRTQENTVTAKSTAAMRDHETLTVSVQFPADTFNLRDQPGKTAGFDRIAFLVLLAAFCMASCTCRVRVCT
;
A
#
# COMPACT_ATOMS: atom_id res chain seq x y z
N MET A 1 62.31 30.69 -71.92
CA MET A 1 60.89 30.66 -72.32
C MET A 1 60.10 30.30 -71.09
N SER A 2 59.46 31.30 -70.48
CA SER A 2 58.70 31.22 -69.24
C SER A 2 57.24 30.94 -69.58
N GLY A 3 56.73 29.76 -69.15
CA GLY A 3 55.35 29.39 -69.32
C GLY A 3 54.62 29.54 -67.94
N LYS A 4 53.77 30.55 -67.79
CA LYS A 4 52.87 30.68 -66.67
C LYS A 4 51.73 29.66 -66.78
N PRO A 5 51.33 28.94 -65.70
CA PRO A 5 50.19 28.04 -65.74
C PRO A 5 48.87 28.82 -65.75
N PRO A 6 47.79 28.30 -66.33
CA PRO A 6 46.53 29.00 -66.54
C PRO A 6 45.75 29.17 -65.26
N ILE A 7 45.22 30.39 -65.13
CA ILE A 7 44.40 30.88 -63.92
C ILE A 7 43.06 30.14 -63.73
N PHE A 8 42.71 29.23 -64.59
CA PHE A 8 41.37 28.56 -64.57
C PHE A 8 41.21 27.46 -63.58
N ALA A 9 42.26 26.88 -63.00
CA ALA A 9 42.13 25.73 -62.07
C ALA A 9 41.82 26.15 -60.63
N ARG A 10 41.99 27.42 -60.24
CA ARG A 10 41.77 27.89 -58.89
C ARG A 10 40.27 28.23 -58.53
N LYS A 11 39.45 28.55 -59.54
CA LYS A 11 38.03 28.91 -59.28
C LYS A 11 37.12 27.73 -58.99
N LEU A 12 37.43 26.52 -59.50
CA LEU A 12 36.56 25.35 -59.25
C LEU A 12 36.69 24.77 -57.83
N HIS A 13 37.85 24.89 -57.20
CA HIS A 13 38.05 24.38 -55.84
C HIS A 13 37.38 25.23 -54.78
N PHE A 14 37.25 26.53 -54.95
CA PHE A 14 36.64 27.45 -54.01
C PHE A 14 35.10 27.31 -54.00
N SER A 15 34.50 27.05 -55.17
CA SER A 15 33.04 26.82 -55.27
C SER A 15 32.59 25.56 -54.59
N ARG A 16 33.36 24.43 -54.71
CA ARG A 16 33.04 23.18 -54.02
C ARG A 16 33.21 23.27 -52.52
N PHE A 17 34.18 24.03 -52.03
CA PHE A 17 34.38 24.21 -50.60
C PHE A 17 33.27 25.06 -49.97
N CYS A 18 32.79 26.10 -50.68
CA CYS A 18 31.67 26.91 -50.21
C CYS A 18 30.35 26.11 -50.13
N VAL A 19 30.08 25.24 -51.12
CA VAL A 19 28.88 24.39 -51.11
C VAL A 19 28.93 23.37 -49.96
N ILE A 20 30.11 22.76 -49.72
CA ILE A 20 30.29 21.80 -48.62
C ILE A 20 30.13 22.50 -47.25
N VAL A 21 30.68 23.70 -47.08
CA VAL A 21 30.55 24.49 -45.86
C VAL A 21 29.09 24.95 -45.63
N MET A 22 28.36 25.33 -46.69
CA MET A 22 26.93 25.64 -46.59
C MET A 22 26.10 24.41 -46.24
N GLN A 23 26.34 23.25 -46.83
CA GLN A 23 25.65 22.01 -46.49
C GLN A 23 25.96 21.54 -45.06
N MET A 24 27.22 21.69 -44.60
CA MET A 24 27.54 21.40 -43.18
C MET A 24 26.86 22.36 -42.21
N LYS A 25 26.68 23.64 -42.57
CA LYS A 25 25.99 24.64 -41.74
C LYS A 25 24.49 24.37 -41.67
N GLU A 26 23.87 23.97 -42.77
CA GLU A 26 22.46 23.58 -42.83
C GLU A 26 22.21 22.28 -42.05
N LYS A 27 23.07 21.27 -42.14
CA LYS A 27 22.99 20.03 -41.40
C LYS A 27 23.13 20.27 -39.88
N ARG A 28 24.09 21.13 -39.47
CA ARG A 28 24.24 21.51 -38.05
C ARG A 28 23.07 22.36 -37.53
N MET A 29 22.49 23.24 -38.34
CA MET A 29 21.31 24.00 -37.95
C MET A 29 20.09 23.08 -37.77
N GLY A 30 19.92 22.06 -38.61
CA GLY A 30 18.88 21.05 -38.45
C GLY A 30 19.05 20.21 -37.18
N GLU A 31 20.27 19.79 -36.84
CA GLU A 31 20.55 19.06 -35.61
C GLU A 31 20.32 19.90 -34.34
N ILE A 32 20.70 21.18 -34.39
CA ILE A 32 20.46 22.09 -33.24
C ILE A 32 18.97 22.41 -33.08
N ALA A 33 18.25 22.60 -34.19
CA ALA A 33 16.80 22.81 -34.17
C ALA A 33 16.08 21.54 -33.68
N LEU A 34 16.49 20.37 -34.13
CA LEU A 34 15.96 19.08 -33.70
C LEU A 34 16.22 18.83 -32.20
N ARG A 35 17.44 19.08 -31.71
CA ARG A 35 17.77 18.97 -30.29
C ARG A 35 16.96 19.97 -29.43
N ARG A 36 16.76 21.19 -29.89
CA ARG A 36 15.92 22.18 -29.18
C ARG A 36 14.46 21.77 -29.17
N PHE A 37 13.97 21.19 -30.25
CA PHE A 37 12.61 20.66 -30.33
C PHE A 37 12.42 19.47 -29.36
N PHE A 38 13.33 18.49 -29.34
CA PHE A 38 13.27 17.39 -28.38
C PHE A 38 13.41 17.86 -26.93
N LEU A 39 14.27 18.84 -26.66
CA LEU A 39 14.41 19.42 -25.34
C LEU A 39 13.11 20.14 -24.91
N ALA A 40 12.49 20.90 -25.81
CA ALA A 40 11.22 21.57 -25.55
C ALA A 40 10.06 20.58 -25.33
N VAL A 41 9.99 19.52 -26.13
CA VAL A 41 9.01 18.44 -25.95
C VAL A 41 9.26 17.67 -24.65
N PHE A 42 10.52 17.39 -24.32
CA PHE A 42 10.88 16.74 -23.05
C PHE A 42 10.55 17.62 -21.85
N CYS A 43 10.85 18.93 -21.92
CA CYS A 43 10.44 19.87 -20.87
C CYS A 43 8.92 20.02 -20.78
N ALA A 44 8.19 20.03 -21.89
CA ALA A 44 6.73 20.08 -21.90
C ALA A 44 6.13 18.78 -21.33
N LEU A 45 6.69 17.62 -21.65
CA LEU A 45 6.31 16.34 -21.05
C LEU A 45 6.68 16.27 -19.57
N ALA A 46 7.85 16.78 -19.16
CA ALA A 46 8.25 16.85 -17.75
C ALA A 46 7.36 17.82 -16.94
N LEU A 47 6.90 18.90 -17.55
CA LEU A 47 5.95 19.84 -16.92
C LEU A 47 4.52 19.29 -16.86
N SER A 48 4.14 18.39 -17.76
CA SER A 48 2.84 17.73 -17.71
C SER A 48 2.77 16.55 -16.74
N LEU A 49 3.93 16.08 -16.21
CA LEU A 49 3.98 15.15 -15.08
C LEU A 49 3.88 15.83 -13.71
N SER A 50 3.75 17.15 -13.68
CA SER A 50 3.58 17.88 -12.44
C SER A 50 2.14 17.79 -11.96
N ALA A 51 1.98 17.09 -10.84
CA ALA A 51 0.82 17.10 -9.96
C ALA A 51 -0.48 16.54 -10.59
N LEU A 52 -0.58 15.22 -10.63
CA LEU A 52 -1.78 14.60 -10.09
C LEU A 52 -1.78 14.99 -8.60
N ALA A 53 -2.27 16.20 -8.28
CA ALA A 53 -2.64 16.51 -6.92
C ALA A 53 -3.67 15.46 -6.54
N ALA A 54 -3.44 14.72 -5.48
CA ALA A 54 -4.45 13.81 -4.97
C ALA A 54 -5.72 14.63 -4.78
N ASP A 55 -6.84 14.13 -5.28
CA ASP A 55 -8.13 14.85 -5.21
C ASP A 55 -8.62 15.01 -3.76
N ALA A 56 -7.94 14.37 -2.80
CA ALA A 56 -8.15 14.52 -1.37
C ALA A 56 -6.84 14.28 -0.59
N ALA A 57 -6.79 14.77 0.64
CA ALA A 57 -5.75 14.51 1.64
C ALA A 57 -6.37 13.91 2.89
N LEU A 58 -5.58 13.18 3.68
CA LEU A 58 -5.99 12.60 4.98
C LEU A 58 -5.18 13.26 6.12
N PRO A 59 -5.59 14.45 6.60
CA PRO A 59 -4.88 15.19 7.63
C PRO A 59 -4.71 14.43 8.93
N SER A 60 -5.73 13.62 9.32
CA SER A 60 -5.63 12.78 10.51
C SER A 60 -6.39 11.48 10.36
N LEU A 61 -5.81 10.43 10.95
CA LEU A 61 -6.44 9.14 11.17
C LEU A 61 -6.22 8.73 12.63
N GLU A 62 -7.29 8.61 13.39
CA GLU A 62 -7.25 8.18 14.76
C GLU A 62 -7.96 6.84 14.91
N ALA A 63 -7.34 5.90 15.61
CA ALA A 63 -7.92 4.60 15.89
C ALA A 63 -7.83 4.25 17.37
N ALA A 64 -8.93 3.75 17.92
CA ALA A 64 -9.00 3.15 19.24
C ALA A 64 -9.43 1.69 19.10
N VAL A 65 -8.67 0.79 19.72
CA VAL A 65 -8.89 -0.65 19.67
C VAL A 65 -9.04 -1.18 21.09
N ASN A 66 -10.17 -1.79 21.38
CA ASN A 66 -10.38 -2.56 22.58
C ASN A 66 -10.27 -4.05 22.27
N VAL A 67 -9.24 -4.70 22.79
CA VAL A 67 -8.98 -6.12 22.59
C VAL A 67 -9.65 -6.91 23.70
N ARG A 68 -10.59 -7.78 23.34
CA ARG A 68 -11.34 -8.61 24.28
C ARG A 68 -10.55 -9.85 24.72
N GLU A 69 -11.01 -10.53 25.75
CA GLU A 69 -10.42 -11.78 26.24
C GLU A 69 -10.44 -12.92 25.19
N ASP A 70 -11.38 -12.89 24.23
CA ASP A 70 -11.42 -13.84 23.12
C ASP A 70 -10.52 -13.41 21.92
N GLY A 71 -9.74 -12.32 22.10
CA GLY A 71 -8.84 -11.79 21.08
C GLY A 71 -9.53 -11.03 19.95
N VAL A 72 -10.86 -10.88 20.00
CA VAL A 72 -11.62 -10.03 19.06
C VAL A 72 -11.30 -8.57 19.34
N CYS A 73 -11.15 -7.77 18.30
CA CYS A 73 -10.86 -6.36 18.39
C CYS A 73 -12.13 -5.53 18.08
N GLU A 74 -12.53 -4.69 19.02
CA GLU A 74 -13.54 -3.65 18.81
C GLU A 74 -12.80 -2.37 18.43
N VAL A 75 -13.02 -1.90 17.21
CA VAL A 75 -12.31 -0.76 16.63
C VAL A 75 -13.24 0.42 16.47
N THR A 76 -12.80 1.58 16.91
CA THR A 76 -13.39 2.87 16.54
C THR A 76 -12.33 3.68 15.80
N MET A 77 -12.64 4.08 14.58
CA MET A 77 -11.74 4.80 13.72
C MET A 77 -12.36 6.12 13.26
N THR A 78 -11.61 7.20 13.38
CA THR A 78 -12.00 8.54 12.92
C THR A 78 -11.00 9.03 11.90
N ALA A 79 -11.47 9.32 10.69
CA ALA A 79 -10.69 9.87 9.59
C ALA A 79 -11.15 11.29 9.30
N GLU A 80 -10.22 12.25 9.26
CA GLU A 80 -10.43 13.58 8.71
C GLU A 80 -9.91 13.58 7.27
N VAL A 81 -10.79 13.86 6.30
CA VAL A 81 -10.45 13.92 4.88
C VAL A 81 -10.70 15.33 4.36
N ASP A 82 -9.73 15.92 3.67
CA ASP A 82 -9.84 17.24 3.03
C ASP A 82 -9.90 17.07 1.51
N PHE A 83 -11.07 17.27 0.93
CA PHE A 83 -11.32 17.14 -0.50
C PHE A 83 -10.98 18.44 -1.21
N SER A 84 -9.89 18.43 -2.01
CA SER A 84 -9.46 19.55 -2.85
C SER A 84 -10.37 19.74 -4.08
N ALA A 85 -11.03 18.65 -4.52
CA ALA A 85 -12.03 18.64 -5.58
C ALA A 85 -13.24 17.80 -5.14
N ALA A 86 -14.41 18.09 -5.70
CA ALA A 86 -15.61 17.31 -5.38
C ALA A 86 -15.45 15.86 -5.86
N GLN A 87 -15.69 14.91 -4.94
CA GLN A 87 -15.66 13.46 -5.22
C GLN A 87 -16.99 12.81 -4.89
N ASP A 88 -17.46 11.94 -5.76
CA ASP A 88 -18.75 11.25 -5.57
C ASP A 88 -18.67 10.07 -4.62
N SER A 89 -17.46 9.58 -4.34
CA SER A 89 -17.24 8.42 -3.49
C SER A 89 -15.94 8.52 -2.69
N LEU A 90 -15.92 7.83 -1.54
CA LEU A 90 -14.75 7.64 -0.70
C LEU A 90 -14.66 6.16 -0.31
N LEU A 91 -13.47 5.58 -0.38
CA LEU A 91 -13.19 4.24 0.10
C LEU A 91 -12.42 4.31 1.43
N ILE A 92 -12.94 3.62 2.45
CA ILE A 92 -12.32 3.54 3.77
C ILE A 92 -11.98 2.07 4.05
N PRO A 93 -10.70 1.66 4.02
CA PRO A 93 -10.29 0.32 4.37
C PRO A 93 -10.38 0.08 5.88
N LEU A 94 -10.98 -1.04 6.29
CA LEU A 94 -11.20 -1.38 7.69
C LEU A 94 -10.31 -2.51 8.18
N GLY A 95 -10.06 -3.50 7.31
CA GLY A 95 -9.29 -4.68 7.67
C GLY A 95 -9.89 -5.97 7.15
N THR A 96 -9.10 -7.04 7.19
CA THR A 96 -9.55 -8.35 6.76
C THR A 96 -10.65 -8.87 7.69
N ASP A 97 -11.78 -9.30 7.11
CA ASP A 97 -12.93 -9.85 7.83
C ASP A 97 -13.59 -8.89 8.86
N ALA A 98 -13.53 -7.57 8.63
CA ALA A 98 -14.25 -6.60 9.45
C ALA A 98 -15.76 -6.86 9.40
N ARG A 99 -16.42 -6.78 10.58
CA ARG A 99 -17.85 -7.09 10.80
C ARG A 99 -18.49 -6.06 11.71
N ASP A 100 -19.80 -6.15 11.88
CA ASP A 100 -20.60 -5.31 12.79
C ASP A 100 -20.34 -3.81 12.57
N ILE A 101 -20.24 -3.43 11.29
CA ILE A 101 -19.78 -2.13 10.88
C ILE A 101 -20.90 -1.11 11.08
N THR A 102 -20.56 0.02 11.70
CA THR A 102 -21.44 1.17 11.84
C THR A 102 -20.71 2.44 11.45
N LEU A 103 -21.37 3.31 10.70
CA LEU A 103 -20.87 4.62 10.32
C LEU A 103 -21.97 5.66 10.55
N ALA A 104 -21.70 6.67 11.38
CA ALA A 104 -22.67 7.69 11.68
C ALA A 104 -22.83 8.71 10.55
N GLY A 105 -24.07 9.01 10.19
CA GLY A 105 -24.39 10.14 9.30
C GLY A 105 -24.23 9.92 7.80
N TRP A 106 -23.73 8.77 7.36
CA TRP A 106 -23.46 8.48 5.96
C TRP A 106 -24.02 7.14 5.51
N SER A 107 -24.48 7.07 4.29
CA SER A 107 -24.81 5.81 3.62
C SER A 107 -23.54 5.17 3.08
N TYR A 108 -23.40 3.86 3.27
CA TYR A 108 -22.24 3.11 2.80
C TYR A 108 -22.64 1.74 2.23
N GLU A 109 -21.77 1.21 1.43
CA GLU A 109 -21.76 -0.16 0.95
C GLU A 109 -20.48 -0.84 1.43
N THR A 110 -20.59 -2.09 1.87
CA THR A 110 -19.41 -2.88 2.21
C THR A 110 -18.91 -3.59 0.97
N VAL A 111 -17.65 -3.38 0.61
CA VAL A 111 -16.99 -3.99 -0.54
C VAL A 111 -15.72 -4.71 -0.09
N LEU A 112 -15.33 -5.74 -0.85
CA LEU A 112 -14.04 -6.42 -0.65
C LEU A 112 -13.09 -5.96 -1.75
N GLN A 113 -11.96 -5.35 -1.37
CA GLN A 113 -10.91 -4.92 -2.28
C GLN A 113 -9.58 -5.52 -1.82
N ASP A 114 -8.92 -6.29 -2.68
CA ASP A 114 -7.62 -6.95 -2.42
C ASP A 114 -7.59 -7.78 -1.11
N GLY A 115 -8.73 -8.36 -0.73
CA GLY A 115 -8.88 -9.14 0.50
C GLY A 115 -9.16 -8.30 1.75
N VAL A 116 -9.22 -6.98 1.62
CA VAL A 116 -9.55 -6.05 2.71
C VAL A 116 -11.03 -5.66 2.62
N THR A 117 -11.74 -5.71 3.74
CA THR A 117 -13.10 -5.18 3.85
C THR A 117 -13.04 -3.66 3.89
N CYS A 118 -13.72 -3.01 2.96
CA CYS A 118 -13.76 -1.56 2.85
C CYS A 118 -15.19 -1.04 2.94
N LEU A 119 -15.36 0.18 3.43
CA LEU A 119 -16.58 0.97 3.28
C LEU A 119 -16.47 1.84 2.04
N LYS A 120 -17.39 1.67 1.12
CA LYS A 120 -17.57 2.59 0.00
C LYS A 120 -18.70 3.56 0.33
N LEU A 121 -18.35 4.78 0.60
CA LEU A 121 -19.29 5.87 0.80
C LEU A 121 -19.64 6.49 -0.53
N SER A 122 -20.90 6.89 -0.70
CA SER A 122 -21.37 7.57 -1.90
C SER A 122 -22.12 8.84 -1.52
N ASN A 123 -21.76 9.94 -2.17
CA ASN A 123 -22.43 11.23 -2.01
C ASN A 123 -22.72 11.82 -3.40
N PRO A 124 -23.95 11.71 -3.92
CA PRO A 124 -24.29 12.25 -5.24
C PRO A 124 -24.13 13.77 -5.35
N ALA A 125 -24.10 14.49 -4.23
CA ALA A 125 -23.80 15.93 -4.19
C ALA A 125 -22.29 16.24 -4.22
N GLY A 126 -21.46 15.20 -4.12
CA GLY A 126 -20.01 15.28 -3.99
C GLY A 126 -19.57 15.57 -2.54
N PHE A 127 -18.49 14.90 -2.11
CA PHE A 127 -17.74 15.30 -0.93
C PHE A 127 -16.87 16.50 -1.30
N SER A 128 -16.79 17.51 -0.46
CA SER A 128 -15.97 18.70 -0.69
C SER A 128 -15.49 19.29 0.62
N GLY A 129 -14.29 19.89 0.60
CA GLY A 129 -13.67 20.47 1.80
C GLY A 129 -13.42 19.42 2.87
N LYS A 130 -13.29 19.88 4.13
CA LYS A 130 -13.02 19.01 5.27
C LYS A 130 -14.25 18.24 5.70
N GLN A 131 -14.11 16.92 5.79
CA GLN A 131 -15.12 16.00 6.25
C GLN A 131 -14.53 15.08 7.33
N GLN A 132 -15.34 14.70 8.30
CA GLN A 132 -14.95 13.75 9.33
C GLN A 132 -15.85 12.52 9.26
N PHE A 133 -15.24 11.34 9.27
CA PHE A 133 -15.91 10.05 9.21
C PHE A 133 -15.51 9.24 10.44
N THR A 134 -16.49 8.87 11.26
CA THR A 134 -16.28 8.00 12.42
C THR A 134 -17.02 6.71 12.21
N CYS A 135 -16.29 5.59 12.16
CA CYS A 135 -16.84 4.26 12.05
C CYS A 135 -16.43 3.39 13.25
N SER A 136 -17.29 2.47 13.62
CA SER A 136 -16.98 1.40 14.58
C SER A 136 -17.24 0.05 13.93
N TYR A 137 -16.38 -0.92 14.22
CA TYR A 137 -16.46 -2.26 13.67
C TYR A 137 -15.71 -3.27 14.52
N THR A 138 -15.92 -4.56 14.26
CA THR A 138 -15.18 -5.64 14.90
C THR A 138 -14.24 -6.32 13.91
N LEU A 139 -13.03 -6.67 14.39
CA LEU A 139 -12.13 -7.57 13.69
C LEU A 139 -12.10 -8.92 14.39
N PRO A 140 -12.02 -10.03 13.66
CA PRO A 140 -11.92 -11.35 14.27
C PRO A 140 -10.67 -11.44 15.15
N CYS A 141 -10.61 -12.46 15.99
CA CYS A 141 -9.48 -12.68 16.87
C CYS A 141 -8.13 -12.51 16.17
N ARG A 142 -7.29 -11.69 16.78
CA ARG A 142 -5.92 -11.38 16.33
C ARG A 142 -4.87 -11.97 17.26
N ALA A 143 -5.26 -12.79 18.23
CA ALA A 143 -4.35 -13.53 19.10
C ALA A 143 -4.19 -14.98 18.64
N ALA A 144 -3.02 -15.55 18.87
CA ALA A 144 -2.68 -16.94 18.55
C ALA A 144 -1.72 -17.53 19.59
N GLU A 145 -1.71 -18.87 19.73
CA GLU A 145 -0.70 -19.55 20.52
C GLU A 145 0.69 -19.35 19.90
N ALA A 146 1.69 -19.11 20.73
CA ALA A 146 3.09 -18.97 20.41
C ALA A 146 3.94 -19.91 21.28
N ALA A 147 5.24 -20.03 20.98
CA ALA A 147 6.12 -20.97 21.71
C ALA A 147 6.22 -20.60 23.21
N ASP A 148 6.24 -19.32 23.53
CA ASP A 148 6.45 -18.81 24.89
C ASP A 148 5.22 -18.04 25.43
N GLY A 149 4.01 -18.49 25.08
CA GLY A 149 2.78 -17.85 25.52
C GLY A 149 1.81 -17.59 24.37
N GLN A 150 1.24 -16.41 24.30
CA GLN A 150 0.31 -16.00 23.25
C GLN A 150 0.79 -14.74 22.57
N GLN A 151 0.62 -14.65 21.26
CA GLN A 151 0.97 -13.49 20.45
C GLN A 151 -0.29 -12.84 19.90
N PHE A 152 -0.42 -11.55 20.13
CA PHE A 152 -1.40 -10.70 19.46
C PHE A 152 -0.73 -10.00 18.29
N ARG A 153 -1.41 -9.92 17.13
CA ARG A 153 -0.92 -9.22 15.96
C ARG A 153 -2.05 -8.50 15.25
N LEU A 154 -1.88 -7.20 15.00
CA LEU A 154 -2.84 -6.36 14.32
C LEU A 154 -2.16 -5.47 13.30
N SER A 155 -2.71 -5.39 12.10
CA SER A 155 -2.37 -4.36 11.11
C SER A 155 -3.45 -3.29 11.12
N LEU A 156 -3.07 -2.05 11.45
CA LEU A 156 -3.94 -0.89 11.45
C LEU A 156 -3.09 0.41 11.41
N PRO A 157 -3.24 1.32 10.43
CA PRO A 157 -4.18 1.18 9.32
C PRO A 157 -3.81 0.01 8.41
N GLU A 158 -4.82 -0.58 7.78
CA GLU A 158 -4.61 -1.57 6.74
C GLU A 158 -4.17 -0.90 5.44
N THR A 159 -3.58 -1.69 4.54
CA THR A 159 -3.31 -1.25 3.17
C THR A 159 -4.61 -0.88 2.45
N GLY A 160 -4.53 0.00 1.46
CA GLY A 160 -5.68 0.40 0.65
C GLY A 160 -6.17 1.82 0.90
N TRP A 161 -5.51 2.59 1.76
CA TRP A 161 -5.69 4.04 1.78
C TRP A 161 -4.99 4.65 0.57
N ASP A 162 -5.76 5.26 -0.32
CA ASP A 162 -5.25 5.91 -1.54
C ASP A 162 -4.58 7.26 -1.26
N TYR A 163 -4.55 7.68 0.01
CA TYR A 163 -4.03 8.97 0.45
C TYR A 163 -2.94 8.80 1.49
N ALA A 164 -1.93 9.66 1.46
CA ALA A 164 -0.99 9.78 2.56
C ALA A 164 -1.71 10.27 3.82
N ILE A 165 -1.31 9.75 4.99
CA ILE A 165 -1.89 10.10 6.29
C ILE A 165 -0.92 11.05 6.98
N ASP A 166 -1.27 12.33 7.12
CA ASP A 166 -0.37 13.34 7.68
C ASP A 166 -0.10 13.11 9.17
N SER A 167 -1.11 12.67 9.91
CA SER A 167 -1.00 12.35 11.34
C SER A 167 -1.80 11.09 11.66
N TYR A 168 -1.14 10.10 12.22
CA TYR A 168 -1.76 8.86 12.68
C TYR A 168 -1.62 8.72 14.19
N SER A 169 -2.70 8.29 14.86
CA SER A 169 -2.68 7.89 16.26
C SER A 169 -3.46 6.60 16.49
N LEU A 170 -2.89 5.71 17.29
CA LEU A 170 -3.48 4.44 17.67
C LEU A 170 -3.44 4.29 19.19
N THR A 171 -4.56 3.91 19.79
CA THR A 171 -4.66 3.50 21.17
C THR A 171 -5.22 2.09 21.23
N MET A 172 -4.50 1.16 21.84
CA MET A 172 -4.95 -0.22 22.05
C MET A 172 -5.04 -0.52 23.53
N THR A 173 -6.17 -1.07 23.96
CA THR A 173 -6.38 -1.53 25.33
C THR A 173 -6.54 -3.06 25.31
N PHE A 174 -5.74 -3.74 26.13
CA PHE A 174 -5.71 -5.21 26.22
C PHE A 174 -6.39 -5.72 27.51
N PRO A 175 -6.83 -6.98 27.54
CA PRO A 175 -7.44 -7.57 28.75
C PRO A 175 -6.42 -7.79 29.88
N ALA A 176 -5.11 -7.80 29.56
CA ALA A 176 -4.04 -7.99 30.53
C ALA A 176 -2.93 -6.94 30.36
N GLN A 177 -2.08 -6.83 31.38
CA GLN A 177 -0.94 -5.92 31.37
C GLN A 177 0.06 -6.30 30.27
N VAL A 178 0.54 -5.29 29.55
CA VAL A 178 1.60 -5.42 28.55
C VAL A 178 2.95 -5.33 29.26
N THR A 179 3.63 -6.46 29.39
CA THR A 179 4.92 -6.56 30.09
C THR A 179 6.12 -6.45 29.18
N ASN A 180 5.95 -6.83 27.91
CA ASN A 180 7.00 -6.77 26.90
C ASN A 180 6.79 -5.57 25.98
N ALA A 181 7.87 -4.99 25.49
CA ALA A 181 7.79 -3.92 24.50
C ALA A 181 7.11 -4.45 23.22
N PRO A 182 6.10 -3.74 22.68
CA PRO A 182 5.49 -4.10 21.42
C PRO A 182 6.51 -4.03 20.27
N GLU A 183 6.44 -4.98 19.35
CA GLU A 183 7.18 -4.94 18.10
C GLU A 183 6.34 -4.26 17.03
N TRP A 184 6.96 -3.39 16.25
CA TRP A 184 6.30 -2.61 15.21
C TRP A 184 7.00 -2.76 13.89
N THR A 185 6.21 -2.93 12.86
CA THR A 185 6.68 -2.86 11.47
C THR A 185 5.77 -1.92 10.70
N SER A 186 6.35 -1.05 9.89
CA SER A 186 5.61 -0.11 9.06
C SER A 186 6.23 -0.05 7.66
N GLY A 187 5.43 0.27 6.67
CA GLY A 187 5.85 0.40 5.30
C GLY A 187 4.99 -0.36 4.31
N TYR A 188 5.42 -0.39 3.06
CA TYR A 188 4.86 -1.26 2.04
C TYR A 188 5.19 -2.72 2.36
N TYR A 189 4.42 -3.64 1.82
CA TYR A 189 4.65 -5.06 2.00
C TYR A 189 6.12 -5.43 1.74
N GLY A 190 6.81 -5.93 2.78
CA GLY A 190 8.23 -6.30 2.76
C GLY A 190 9.20 -5.21 3.22
N ASP A 191 8.78 -3.96 3.33
CA ASP A 191 9.59 -2.91 3.93
C ASP A 191 9.40 -2.89 5.45
N VAL A 192 10.51 -2.68 6.18
CA VAL A 192 10.49 -2.47 7.63
C VAL A 192 11.04 -1.08 7.90
N VAL A 193 10.15 -0.17 8.29
CA VAL A 193 10.53 1.18 8.73
C VAL A 193 9.87 1.39 10.08
N ASP A 194 10.69 1.53 11.14
CA ASP A 194 10.22 1.53 12.52
C ASP A 194 10.49 2.84 13.29
N ASN A 195 11.04 3.84 12.62
CA ASN A 195 11.65 5.00 13.29
C ASN A 195 10.80 6.28 13.27
N TYR A 196 9.53 6.24 12.85
CA TYR A 196 8.66 7.42 12.84
C TYR A 196 7.44 7.32 13.77
N LEU A 197 7.50 6.42 14.75
CA LEU A 197 6.44 6.26 15.75
C LEU A 197 6.95 6.60 17.15
N ASP A 198 6.19 7.43 17.87
CA ASP A 198 6.31 7.60 19.34
C ASP A 198 5.36 6.58 19.98
N ILE A 199 5.95 5.58 20.63
CA ILE A 199 5.22 4.45 21.23
C ILE A 199 5.33 4.54 22.74
N ARG A 200 4.20 4.40 23.45
CA ARG A 200 4.13 4.38 24.91
C ARG A 200 3.29 3.22 25.37
N THR A 201 3.78 2.51 26.34
CA THR A 201 3.05 1.45 27.02
C THR A 201 2.81 1.85 28.46
N GLN A 202 1.55 1.80 28.88
CA GLN A 202 1.13 2.06 30.25
C GLN A 202 0.14 0.99 30.68
N GLU A 203 0.54 0.15 31.64
CA GLU A 203 -0.28 -0.97 32.12
C GLU A 203 -0.74 -1.88 30.97
N ASN A 204 -2.03 -1.89 30.69
CA ASN A 204 -2.64 -2.68 29.63
C ASN A 204 -2.91 -1.87 28.35
N THR A 205 -2.40 -0.66 28.25
CA THR A 205 -2.65 0.25 27.13
C THR A 205 -1.36 0.53 26.37
N VAL A 206 -1.42 0.40 25.05
CA VAL A 206 -0.36 0.78 24.11
C VAL A 206 -0.87 1.93 23.26
N THR A 207 -0.11 3.01 23.21
CA THR A 207 -0.37 4.14 22.32
C THR A 207 0.77 4.29 21.33
N ALA A 208 0.43 4.59 20.09
CA ALA A 208 1.39 4.93 19.05
C ALA A 208 0.95 6.21 18.34
N LYS A 209 1.88 7.11 18.07
CA LYS A 209 1.63 8.34 17.33
C LYS A 209 2.71 8.53 16.27
N SER A 210 2.30 8.86 15.06
CA SER A 210 3.27 9.15 14.00
C SER A 210 4.00 10.46 14.26
N THR A 211 5.31 10.47 14.01
CA THR A 211 6.18 11.66 14.07
C THR A 211 6.43 12.24 12.67
N ALA A 212 5.99 11.53 11.63
CA ALA A 212 6.02 11.94 10.24
C ALA A 212 4.77 11.40 9.54
N ALA A 213 4.45 11.93 8.36
CA ALA A 213 3.36 11.43 7.53
C ALA A 213 3.63 9.99 7.07
N MET A 214 2.60 9.16 7.07
CA MET A 214 2.59 7.86 6.43
C MET A 214 2.26 8.04 4.94
N ARG A 215 2.88 7.24 4.08
CA ARG A 215 2.61 7.28 2.65
C ARG A 215 1.26 6.62 2.34
N ASP A 216 0.72 6.88 1.16
CA ASP A 216 -0.39 6.11 0.62
C ASP A 216 -0.05 4.60 0.61
N HIS A 217 -1.05 3.75 0.80
CA HIS A 217 -0.94 2.28 0.88
C HIS A 217 0.03 1.74 1.96
N GLU A 218 0.53 2.58 2.83
CA GLU A 218 1.40 2.16 3.92
C GLU A 218 0.57 1.56 5.06
N THR A 219 1.05 0.45 5.62
CA THR A 219 0.41 -0.22 6.74
C THR A 219 1.29 -0.15 7.98
N LEU A 220 0.66 -0.25 9.15
CA LEU A 220 1.33 -0.37 10.43
C LEU A 220 0.90 -1.67 11.08
N THR A 221 1.86 -2.55 11.38
CA THR A 221 1.59 -3.81 12.08
C THR A 221 2.23 -3.78 13.46
N VAL A 222 1.43 -4.07 14.47
CA VAL A 222 1.87 -4.27 15.86
C VAL A 222 1.82 -5.73 16.23
N SER A 223 2.81 -6.18 16.98
CA SER A 223 2.88 -7.51 17.58
C SER A 223 3.20 -7.37 19.07
N VAL A 224 2.39 -8.00 19.92
CA VAL A 224 2.54 -7.97 21.39
C VAL A 224 2.54 -9.39 21.92
N GLN A 225 3.54 -9.71 22.74
CA GLN A 225 3.64 -11.00 23.42
C GLN A 225 2.96 -10.95 24.79
N PHE A 226 2.18 -11.97 25.10
CA PHE A 226 1.48 -12.14 26.35
C PHE A 226 1.79 -13.49 27.01
N PRO A 227 1.65 -13.62 28.33
CA PRO A 227 1.69 -14.92 28.99
C PRO A 227 0.63 -15.90 28.42
N ALA A 228 0.85 -17.19 28.60
CA ALA A 228 -0.15 -18.19 28.28
C ALA A 228 -1.47 -17.91 29.03
N ASP A 229 -2.59 -18.33 28.41
CA ASP A 229 -3.94 -18.17 28.95
C ASP A 229 -4.41 -16.70 29.16
N THR A 230 -3.72 -15.70 28.56
CA THR A 230 -4.18 -14.30 28.53
C THR A 230 -5.43 -14.14 27.67
N PHE A 231 -5.49 -14.84 26.53
CA PHE A 231 -6.64 -14.86 25.64
C PHE A 231 -7.31 -16.24 25.69
N ASN A 232 -8.65 -16.24 25.77
CA ASN A 232 -9.43 -17.48 25.67
C ASN A 232 -9.59 -17.87 24.19
N LEU A 233 -8.62 -18.62 23.65
CA LEU A 233 -8.59 -19.02 22.24
C LEU A 233 -9.39 -20.30 21.94
N ARG A 234 -10.00 -20.94 22.97
CA ARG A 234 -10.65 -22.26 22.83
C ARG A 234 -12.00 -22.19 22.12
N ASP A 235 -12.68 -21.05 22.21
CA ASP A 235 -14.06 -20.87 21.72
C ASP A 235 -14.14 -20.10 20.40
N GLN A 236 -13.08 -20.07 19.58
CA GLN A 236 -13.08 -19.33 18.34
C GLN A 236 -13.96 -20.01 17.29
N PRO A 237 -15.09 -19.43 16.87
CA PRO A 237 -15.85 -19.94 15.75
C PRO A 237 -15.00 -19.69 14.48
N GLY A 238 -14.43 -20.75 13.93
CA GLY A 238 -13.74 -20.67 12.63
C GLY A 238 -12.35 -21.26 12.52
N LYS A 239 -11.70 -21.72 13.61
CA LYS A 239 -10.65 -22.73 13.43
C LYS A 239 -11.35 -24.06 13.15
N THR A 240 -11.89 -24.24 11.94
CA THR A 240 -11.91 -25.57 11.33
C THR A 240 -10.50 -26.10 11.50
N ALA A 241 -10.39 -27.18 12.27
CA ALA A 241 -9.17 -27.91 12.52
C ALA A 241 -8.32 -27.86 11.26
N GLY A 242 -7.11 -27.29 11.39
CA GLY A 242 -6.23 -27.11 10.26
C GLY A 242 -6.25 -28.42 9.50
N PHE A 243 -6.39 -28.35 8.20
CA PHE A 243 -6.50 -29.47 7.27
C PHE A 243 -5.49 -30.50 7.74
N ASP A 244 -6.01 -31.52 8.40
CA ASP A 244 -5.22 -32.41 9.26
C ASP A 244 -4.07 -32.92 8.39
N ARG A 245 -2.81 -32.62 8.74
CA ARG A 245 -1.65 -33.09 7.96
C ARG A 245 -1.76 -34.55 7.66
N ILE A 246 -2.45 -35.31 8.54
CA ILE A 246 -2.79 -36.73 8.38
C ILE A 246 -3.81 -36.92 7.25
N ALA A 247 -4.87 -36.09 7.18
CA ALA A 247 -5.85 -36.19 6.09
C ALA A 247 -5.23 -35.80 4.73
N PHE A 248 -4.32 -34.85 4.69
CA PHE A 248 -3.57 -34.48 3.48
C PHE A 248 -2.61 -35.64 3.07
N LEU A 249 -1.89 -36.20 4.01
CA LEU A 249 -1.00 -37.37 3.74
C LEU A 249 -1.78 -38.58 3.29
N VAL A 250 -2.96 -38.86 3.87
CA VAL A 250 -3.84 -39.97 3.45
C VAL A 250 -4.37 -39.72 2.03
N LEU A 251 -4.80 -38.52 1.69
CA LEU A 251 -5.21 -38.14 0.33
C LEU A 251 -4.05 -38.24 -0.68
N LEU A 252 -2.87 -37.83 -0.29
CA LEU A 252 -1.66 -37.95 -1.13
C LEU A 252 -1.27 -39.38 -1.36
N ALA A 253 -1.32 -40.25 -0.33
CA ALA A 253 -1.06 -41.67 -0.42
C ALA A 253 -2.12 -42.40 -1.29
N ALA A 254 -3.39 -42.05 -1.15
CA ALA A 254 -4.47 -42.57 -1.98
C ALA A 254 -4.30 -42.18 -3.46
N PHE A 255 -3.87 -40.96 -3.73
CA PHE A 255 -3.59 -40.48 -5.09
C PHE A 255 -2.37 -41.20 -5.72
N CYS A 256 -1.31 -41.41 -4.94
CA CYS A 256 -0.15 -42.22 -5.39
C CYS A 256 -0.50 -43.65 -5.69
N MET A 257 -1.32 -44.29 -4.86
CA MET A 257 -1.77 -45.68 -5.10
C MET A 257 -2.68 -45.78 -6.32
N ALA A 258 -3.59 -44.85 -6.55
CA ALA A 258 -4.42 -44.79 -7.74
C ALA A 258 -3.59 -44.63 -9.02
N SER A 259 -2.52 -43.83 -8.96
CA SER A 259 -1.61 -43.59 -10.10
C SER A 259 -0.74 -44.85 -10.40
N CYS A 260 -0.36 -45.63 -9.40
CA CYS A 260 0.38 -46.89 -9.59
C CYS A 260 -0.50 -47.98 -10.22
N THR A 261 -1.77 -48.08 -9.82
CA THR A 261 -2.68 -49.10 -10.37
C THR A 261 -3.07 -48.80 -11.82
N CYS A 262 -3.08 -47.55 -12.26
CA CYS A 262 -3.30 -47.19 -13.67
C CYS A 262 -2.13 -47.59 -14.59
N ARG A 263 -0.88 -47.61 -14.08
CA ARG A 263 0.29 -48.00 -14.88
C ARG A 263 0.42 -49.50 -15.10
N VAL A 264 -0.15 -50.33 -14.22
CA VAL A 264 -0.08 -51.82 -14.36
C VAL A 264 -1.10 -52.32 -15.38
N ARG A 265 -2.18 -51.56 -15.69
CA ARG A 265 -3.20 -51.99 -16.68
C ARG A 265 -2.90 -51.64 -18.14
N VAL A 266 -1.81 -50.96 -18.42
CA VAL A 266 -1.42 -50.57 -19.80
C VAL A 266 -0.31 -51.45 -20.35
N CYS A 267 0.20 -52.44 -19.56
CA CYS A 267 1.25 -53.37 -19.98
C CYS A 267 0.80 -54.84 -20.04
N THR A 268 -0.50 -55.13 -20.22
CA THR A 268 -1.00 -56.46 -20.56
C THR A 268 -1.81 -56.43 -21.83
#